data_077d3356fdfdf8240d1c160efe7d07bf
#
_entry.id   077d3356fdfdf8240d1c160efe7d07bf
#
_cell.length_a   1.000
_cell.length_b   1.000
_cell.length_c   1.000
_cell.angle_alpha   90.00
_cell.angle_beta   90.00
_cell.angle_gamma   90.00
#
_symmetry.space_group_name_H-M   'P 1'
#
loop_
_entity.id
_entity.type
_entity.pdbx_description
1 polymer ?
#
loop_
_entity_poly.entity_id
_entity_poly.type
_entity_poly.pdbx_seq_one_letter_code
_entity_poly.pdbx_strand_id
1 'polypeptide(L)'
;MHYYSEQDIRDIVAAVVAREGGASVPSGEKVPVEASARHVHLTAADAEKLFGPGHGLTPKRDLSQPGQYLSEERVKLVTAKGEFSNVAVLGPLRKETQVELSLTDARALGISAPVNLSGDLTGAGDVVIVGPKGVVEARGSVIAARAH
;
A
#
# COMPACT_ATOMS: atom_id res chain seq x y z
N MET A 1 -23.28 -6.32 -8.44
CA MET A 1 -22.04 -5.52 -8.50
C MET A 1 -21.61 -5.46 -9.98
N HIS A 2 -21.58 -4.25 -10.52
CA HIS A 2 -21.13 -4.07 -11.91
C HIS A 2 -19.61 -3.96 -11.94
N TYR A 3 -19.01 -4.81 -12.75
CA TYR A 3 -17.60 -4.67 -13.10
C TYR A 3 -17.50 -3.91 -14.40
N TYR A 4 -16.70 -2.85 -14.41
CA TYR A 4 -16.44 -2.11 -15.63
C TYR A 4 -15.25 -2.74 -16.37
N SER A 5 -15.39 -2.89 -17.68
CA SER A 5 -14.26 -3.28 -18.51
C SER A 5 -13.25 -2.14 -18.61
N GLU A 6 -12.03 -2.45 -19.03
CA GLU A 6 -11.01 -1.42 -19.27
C GLU A 6 -11.50 -0.37 -20.27
N GLN A 7 -12.25 -0.80 -21.28
CA GLN A 7 -12.83 0.10 -22.28
C GLN A 7 -13.89 1.00 -21.67
N ASP A 8 -14.75 0.46 -20.80
CA ASP A 8 -15.77 1.25 -20.08
C ASP A 8 -15.12 2.36 -19.24
N ILE A 9 -14.05 2.04 -18.54
CA ILE A 9 -13.31 3.01 -17.73
C ILE A 9 -12.71 4.09 -18.63
N ARG A 10 -12.13 3.74 -19.74
CA ARG A 10 -11.59 4.69 -20.73
C ARG A 10 -12.66 5.62 -21.27
N ASP A 11 -13.83 5.09 -21.62
CA ASP A 11 -14.95 5.85 -22.14
C ASP A 11 -15.51 6.83 -21.09
N ILE A 12 -15.63 6.39 -19.82
CA ILE A 12 -16.07 7.24 -18.72
C ILE A 12 -15.08 8.39 -18.50
N VAL A 13 -13.79 8.11 -18.47
CA VAL A 13 -12.74 9.13 -18.29
C VAL A 13 -12.77 10.12 -19.44
N ALA A 14 -12.87 9.65 -20.67
CA ALA A 14 -12.98 10.51 -21.86
C ALA A 14 -14.22 11.41 -21.80
N ALA A 15 -15.38 10.87 -21.37
CA ALA A 15 -16.60 11.63 -21.23
C ALA A 15 -16.52 12.71 -20.16
N VAL A 16 -15.87 12.42 -19.02
CA VAL A 16 -15.66 13.37 -17.93
C VAL A 16 -14.72 14.49 -18.36
N VAL A 17 -13.60 14.16 -18.99
CA VAL A 17 -12.63 15.13 -19.50
C VAL A 17 -13.29 16.06 -20.52
N ALA A 18 -14.11 15.52 -21.43
CA ALA A 18 -14.83 16.32 -22.42
C ALA A 18 -15.87 17.27 -21.78
N ARG A 19 -16.53 16.84 -20.72
CA ARG A 19 -17.55 17.65 -20.00
C ARG A 19 -16.97 18.81 -19.21
N GLU A 20 -15.83 18.59 -18.56
CA GLU A 20 -15.21 19.61 -17.70
C GLU A 20 -14.58 20.78 -18.48
N GLY A 21 -14.62 20.74 -19.80
CA GLY A 21 -14.04 21.81 -20.64
C GLY A 21 -12.55 22.00 -20.38
N GLY A 22 -11.94 21.03 -19.74
CA GLY A 22 -10.52 21.05 -19.42
C GLY A 22 -9.69 21.11 -20.68
N ALA A 23 -8.49 21.66 -20.57
CA ALA A 23 -7.51 21.65 -21.61
C ALA A 23 -7.46 20.26 -22.26
N SER A 24 -7.60 20.18 -23.57
CA SER A 24 -7.44 18.94 -24.31
C SER A 24 -6.12 18.32 -23.89
N VAL A 25 -6.18 17.15 -23.25
CA VAL A 25 -4.97 16.35 -23.03
C VAL A 25 -4.41 16.12 -24.43
N PRO A 26 -3.19 16.56 -24.72
CA PRO A 26 -2.61 16.35 -26.03
C PRO A 26 -2.71 14.87 -26.38
N SER A 27 -3.25 14.56 -27.54
CA SER A 27 -3.38 13.18 -28.01
C SER A 27 -1.97 12.58 -28.08
N GLY A 28 -1.66 11.67 -27.15
CA GLY A 28 -0.36 11.01 -27.09
C GLY A 28 0.36 11.08 -25.75
N GLU A 29 0.00 11.98 -24.84
CA GLU A 29 0.56 11.94 -23.48
C GLU A 29 -0.17 10.87 -22.66
N LYS A 30 0.59 9.83 -22.29
CA LYS A 30 0.13 8.82 -21.36
C LYS A 30 0.58 9.22 -19.97
N VAL A 31 -0.38 9.35 -19.07
CA VAL A 31 -0.07 9.47 -17.63
C VAL A 31 0.08 8.07 -17.07
N PRO A 32 1.27 7.70 -16.58
CA PRO A 32 1.44 6.40 -15.97
C PRO A 32 0.62 6.33 -14.68
N VAL A 33 -0.18 5.29 -14.55
CA VAL A 33 -0.93 4.98 -13.33
C VAL A 33 -0.44 3.65 -12.81
N GLU A 34 0.03 3.64 -11.58
CA GLU A 34 0.47 2.44 -10.89
C GLU A 34 -0.48 2.09 -9.75
N ALA A 35 -0.82 0.82 -9.63
CA ALA A 35 -1.52 0.29 -8.47
C ALA A 35 -0.50 -0.41 -7.56
N SER A 36 -0.44 0.01 -6.31
CA SER A 36 0.42 -0.64 -5.33
C SER A 36 -0.14 -2.01 -4.95
N ALA A 37 0.71 -3.03 -4.96
CA ALA A 37 0.42 -4.28 -4.29
C ALA A 37 0.43 -4.08 -2.77
N ARG A 38 -0.09 -5.08 -2.02
CA ARG A 38 -0.01 -5.04 -0.56
C ARG A 38 1.43 -4.87 -0.08
N HIS A 39 1.64 -3.93 0.82
CA HIS A 39 2.97 -3.66 1.36
C HIS A 39 2.91 -2.98 2.72
N VAL A 40 4.05 -2.94 3.39
CA VAL A 40 4.20 -2.26 4.67
C VAL A 40 5.34 -1.25 4.62
N HIS A 41 5.18 -0.19 5.40
CA HIS A 41 6.23 0.75 5.75
C HIS A 41 6.49 0.61 7.25
N LEU A 42 7.74 0.56 7.66
CA LEU A 42 8.11 0.28 9.05
C LEU A 42 8.85 1.47 9.68
N THR A 43 8.69 1.57 11.00
CA THR A 43 9.60 2.37 11.82
C THR A 43 10.88 1.58 12.08
N ALA A 44 11.95 2.26 12.48
CA ALA A 44 13.19 1.59 12.88
C ALA A 44 12.98 0.60 14.03
N ALA A 45 12.16 0.97 15.02
CA ALA A 45 11.85 0.12 16.16
C ALA A 45 11.10 -1.15 15.74
N ASP A 46 10.12 -1.04 14.86
CA ASP A 46 9.34 -2.18 14.37
C ASP A 46 10.18 -3.08 13.46
N ALA A 47 11.05 -2.51 12.62
CA ALA A 47 11.98 -3.29 11.82
C ALA A 47 12.90 -4.16 12.70
N GLU A 48 13.42 -3.62 13.79
CA GLU A 48 14.22 -4.38 14.75
C GLU A 48 13.45 -5.50 15.44
N LYS A 49 12.18 -5.25 15.81
CA LYS A 49 11.33 -6.29 16.39
C LYS A 49 11.06 -7.44 15.42
N LEU A 50 10.89 -7.14 14.16
CA LEU A 50 10.55 -8.14 13.14
C LEU A 50 11.77 -8.89 12.62
N PHE A 51 12.91 -8.23 12.49
CA PHE A 51 14.09 -8.78 11.82
C PHE A 51 15.33 -8.94 12.72
N GLY A 52 15.31 -8.37 13.91
CA GLY A 52 16.38 -8.48 14.90
C GLY A 52 17.03 -7.13 15.22
N PRO A 53 17.74 -7.05 16.37
CA PRO A 53 18.39 -5.82 16.80
C PRO A 53 19.39 -5.29 15.77
N GLY A 54 19.36 -3.98 15.51
CA GLY A 54 20.25 -3.33 14.56
C GLY A 54 19.95 -3.61 13.09
N HIS A 55 18.89 -4.36 12.78
CA HIS A 55 18.53 -4.68 11.42
C HIS A 55 17.85 -3.49 10.75
N GLY A 56 18.47 -2.99 9.70
CA GLY A 56 17.85 -2.01 8.79
C GLY A 56 17.21 -2.72 7.60
N LEU A 57 16.63 -1.95 6.69
CA LEU A 57 16.09 -2.49 5.44
C LEU A 57 17.19 -2.62 4.40
N THR A 58 17.16 -3.71 3.63
CA THR A 58 18.09 -3.99 2.56
C THR A 58 17.48 -3.61 1.21
N PRO A 59 17.93 -2.52 0.57
CA PRO A 59 17.37 -2.12 -0.74
C PRO A 59 17.57 -3.21 -1.78
N LYS A 60 16.51 -3.52 -2.51
CA LYS A 60 16.54 -4.49 -3.61
C LYS A 60 16.35 -3.83 -4.97
N ARG A 61 15.43 -2.88 -5.05
CA ARG A 61 15.06 -2.20 -6.29
C ARG A 61 14.43 -0.85 -5.99
N ASP A 62 14.86 0.18 -6.72
CA ASP A 62 14.21 1.49 -6.63
C ASP A 62 12.79 1.45 -7.20
N LEU A 63 11.91 2.24 -6.59
CA LEU A 63 10.54 2.44 -7.05
C LEU A 63 10.46 3.73 -7.89
N SER A 64 9.35 3.91 -8.58
CA SER A 64 9.09 5.12 -9.37
C SER A 64 9.01 6.38 -8.52
N GLN A 65 8.59 6.26 -7.25
CA GLN A 65 8.64 7.39 -6.32
C GLN A 65 10.09 7.66 -5.89
N PRO A 66 10.59 8.90 -6.03
CA PRO A 66 11.95 9.25 -5.65
C PRO A 66 12.27 8.90 -4.19
N GLY A 67 13.39 8.24 -3.96
CA GLY A 67 13.87 7.87 -2.63
C GLY A 67 13.19 6.67 -2.00
N GLN A 68 12.19 6.08 -2.64
CA GLN A 68 11.55 4.86 -2.17
C GLN A 68 12.11 3.62 -2.87
N TYR A 69 12.13 2.50 -2.16
CA TYR A 69 12.64 1.25 -2.69
C TYR A 69 11.89 0.03 -2.14
N LEU A 70 11.86 -1.02 -2.94
CA LEU A 70 11.49 -2.36 -2.47
C LEU A 70 12.67 -2.93 -1.69
N SER A 71 12.43 -3.40 -0.48
CA SER A 71 13.46 -4.08 0.29
C SER A 71 13.44 -5.60 0.06
N GLU A 72 14.48 -6.29 0.49
CA GLU A 72 14.54 -7.75 0.45
C GLU A 72 13.69 -8.39 1.54
N GLU A 73 13.48 -7.68 2.65
CA GLU A 73 12.71 -8.14 3.79
C GLU A 73 11.24 -8.37 3.41
N ARG A 74 10.65 -9.41 3.98
CA ARG A 74 9.25 -9.78 3.81
C ARG A 74 8.62 -10.03 5.14
N VAL A 75 7.32 -9.78 5.23
CA VAL A 75 6.54 -10.01 6.44
C VAL A 75 5.26 -10.77 6.12
N LYS A 76 4.60 -11.24 7.16
CA LYS A 76 3.27 -11.83 7.11
C LYS A 76 2.30 -10.88 7.82
N LEU A 77 1.11 -10.73 7.28
CA LEU A 77 0.00 -10.00 7.92
C LEU A 77 -1.01 -11.02 8.42
N VAL A 78 -1.40 -10.91 9.67
CA VAL A 78 -2.28 -11.88 10.33
C VAL A 78 -3.42 -11.19 11.06
N THR A 79 -4.62 -11.73 10.91
CA THR A 79 -5.79 -11.42 11.72
C THR A 79 -6.51 -12.70 12.11
N ALA A 80 -7.56 -12.60 12.92
CA ALA A 80 -8.39 -13.75 13.26
C ALA A 80 -9.08 -14.38 12.03
N LYS A 81 -9.24 -13.64 10.93
CA LYS A 81 -9.90 -14.13 9.71
C LYS A 81 -8.96 -14.78 8.70
N GLY A 82 -7.68 -14.48 8.74
CA GLY A 82 -6.75 -15.02 7.76
C GLY A 82 -5.38 -14.38 7.80
N GLU A 83 -4.60 -14.66 6.78
CA GLU A 83 -3.23 -14.16 6.66
C GLU A 83 -2.82 -13.94 5.21
N PHE A 84 -1.87 -13.03 5.03
CA PHE A 84 -1.12 -12.88 3.79
C PHE A 84 0.36 -13.05 4.09
N SER A 85 1.00 -13.99 3.38
CA SER A 85 2.43 -14.24 3.49
C SER A 85 3.21 -13.48 2.41
N ASN A 86 4.51 -13.36 2.60
CA ASN A 86 5.42 -12.76 1.63
C ASN A 86 5.05 -11.33 1.22
N VAL A 87 4.61 -10.54 2.20
CA VAL A 87 4.22 -9.15 1.97
C VAL A 87 5.46 -8.26 1.87
N ALA A 88 5.48 -7.41 0.87
CA ALA A 88 6.58 -6.51 0.60
C ALA A 88 6.78 -5.48 1.71
N VAL A 89 8.03 -5.19 2.01
CA VAL A 89 8.43 -4.07 2.87
C VAL A 89 9.07 -3.01 1.99
N LEU A 90 8.54 -1.79 2.04
CA LEU A 90 9.07 -0.67 1.28
C LEU A 90 9.88 0.26 2.20
N GLY A 91 11.02 0.68 1.72
CA GLY A 91 11.85 1.68 2.38
C GLY A 91 11.72 3.07 1.75
N PRO A 92 12.28 4.07 2.40
CA PRO A 92 13.04 4.01 3.65
C PRO A 92 12.17 3.83 4.90
N LEU A 93 12.80 3.63 6.05
CA LEU A 93 12.12 3.59 7.34
C LEU A 93 11.37 4.90 7.60
N ARG A 94 10.20 4.81 8.20
CA ARG A 94 9.31 5.95 8.47
C ARG A 94 9.15 6.23 9.96
N LYS A 95 8.50 7.34 10.28
CA LYS A 95 8.16 7.69 11.67
C LYS A 95 7.02 6.86 12.23
N GLU A 96 6.15 6.34 11.37
CA GLU A 96 5.01 5.51 11.73
C GLU A 96 4.94 4.29 10.84
N THR A 97 4.60 3.16 11.44
CA THR A 97 4.34 1.93 10.69
C THR A 97 2.98 2.05 9.98
N GLN A 98 2.96 1.72 8.71
CA GLN A 98 1.78 1.79 7.86
C GLN A 98 1.66 0.54 7.01
N VAL A 99 0.45 0.00 6.92
CA VAL A 99 0.14 -1.13 6.07
C VAL A 99 -0.85 -0.67 5.00
N GLU A 100 -0.52 -0.88 3.75
CA GLU A 100 -1.38 -0.56 2.63
C GLU A 100 -1.94 -1.83 1.99
N LEU A 101 -3.25 -1.92 1.93
CA LEU A 101 -3.99 -3.03 1.33
C LEU A 101 -4.98 -2.52 0.31
N SER A 102 -5.36 -3.37 -0.63
CA SER A 102 -6.58 -3.14 -1.39
C SER A 102 -7.81 -3.31 -0.49
N LEU A 103 -8.94 -2.75 -0.87
CA LEU A 103 -10.20 -2.98 -0.15
C LEU A 103 -10.57 -4.47 -0.13
N THR A 104 -10.27 -5.19 -1.18
CA THR A 104 -10.47 -6.64 -1.27
C THR A 104 -9.63 -7.39 -0.24
N ASP A 105 -8.35 -7.06 -0.14
CA ASP A 105 -7.45 -7.68 0.84
C ASP A 105 -7.85 -7.33 2.27
N ALA A 106 -8.22 -6.08 2.53
CA ALA A 106 -8.69 -5.64 3.84
C ALA A 106 -9.96 -6.44 4.26
N ARG A 107 -10.90 -6.64 3.36
CA ARG A 107 -12.09 -7.47 3.62
C ARG A 107 -11.72 -8.91 3.92
N ALA A 108 -10.78 -9.50 3.18
CA ALA A 108 -10.33 -10.87 3.40
C ALA A 108 -9.74 -11.05 4.81
N LEU A 109 -9.07 -10.03 5.33
CA LEU A 109 -8.53 -10.03 6.69
C LEU A 109 -9.53 -9.52 7.74
N GLY A 110 -10.73 -9.09 7.34
CA GLY A 110 -11.72 -8.53 8.26
C GLY A 110 -11.34 -7.17 8.84
N ILE A 111 -10.55 -6.40 8.11
CA ILE A 111 -10.08 -5.07 8.52
C ILE A 111 -10.95 -3.99 7.87
N SER A 112 -11.43 -3.05 8.69
CA SER A 112 -12.02 -1.82 8.18
C SER A 112 -10.91 -0.81 7.93
N ALA A 113 -10.55 -0.62 6.66
CA ALA A 113 -9.47 0.26 6.26
C ALA A 113 -10.03 1.47 5.49
N PRO A 114 -9.77 2.71 5.94
CA PRO A 114 -10.18 3.89 5.21
C PRO A 114 -9.31 4.09 3.96
N VAL A 115 -9.87 4.71 2.94
CA VAL A 115 -9.10 5.12 1.76
C VAL A 115 -8.46 6.47 2.06
N ASN A 116 -7.18 6.46 2.38
CA ASN A 116 -6.41 7.63 2.74
C ASN A 116 -5.19 7.82 1.84
N LEU A 117 -4.63 9.02 1.87
CA LEU A 117 -3.30 9.25 1.32
C LEU A 117 -2.25 8.55 2.19
N SER A 118 -1.16 8.11 1.59
CA SER A 118 -0.02 7.55 2.32
C SER A 118 0.48 8.55 3.37
N GLY A 119 0.64 8.07 4.59
CA GLY A 119 0.99 8.89 5.75
C GLY A 119 -0.21 9.40 6.57
N ASP A 120 -1.42 9.37 6.04
CA ASP A 120 -2.63 9.71 6.77
C ASP A 120 -3.26 8.45 7.36
N LEU A 121 -3.09 8.26 8.67
CA LEU A 121 -3.59 7.10 9.40
C LEU A 121 -4.90 7.38 10.16
N THR A 122 -5.60 8.45 9.83
CA THR A 122 -6.91 8.77 10.44
C THR A 122 -7.90 7.64 10.19
N GLY A 123 -8.43 7.04 11.26
CA GLY A 123 -9.38 5.94 11.18
C GLY A 123 -8.79 4.61 10.71
N ALA A 124 -7.47 4.50 10.62
CA ALA A 124 -6.79 3.30 10.15
C ALA A 124 -7.09 2.07 11.01
N GLY A 125 -7.08 0.91 10.37
CA GLY A 125 -7.36 -0.38 11.02
C GLY A 125 -6.14 -1.01 11.68
N ASP A 126 -6.35 -2.18 12.29
CA ASP A 126 -5.34 -2.92 13.04
C ASP A 126 -4.96 -4.23 12.33
N VAL A 127 -3.72 -4.62 12.46
CA VAL A 127 -3.22 -5.90 11.96
C VAL A 127 -2.00 -6.35 12.77
N VAL A 128 -1.77 -7.65 12.83
CA VAL A 128 -0.53 -8.19 13.38
C VAL A 128 0.46 -8.42 12.24
N ILE A 129 1.66 -7.89 12.38
CA ILE A 129 2.77 -8.10 11.44
C ILE A 129 3.71 -9.14 12.05
N VAL A 130 4.01 -10.18 11.29
CA VAL A 130 4.92 -11.25 11.72
C VAL A 130 6.16 -11.24 10.84
N GLY A 131 7.31 -11.15 11.49
CA GLY A 131 8.61 -11.28 10.86
C GLY A 131 9.35 -12.53 11.32
N PRO A 132 10.55 -12.80 10.79
CA PRO A 132 11.33 -13.99 11.15
C PRO A 132 11.84 -13.98 12.60
N LYS A 133 11.91 -12.83 13.24
CA LYS A 133 12.48 -12.67 14.60
C LYS A 133 11.47 -12.17 15.63
N GLY A 134 10.28 -11.78 15.23
CA GLY A 134 9.30 -11.25 16.17
C GLY A 134 8.00 -10.81 15.51
N VAL A 135 7.16 -10.20 16.32
CA VAL A 135 5.80 -9.81 15.98
C VAL A 135 5.56 -8.36 16.40
N VAL A 136 4.80 -7.64 15.61
CA VAL A 136 4.34 -6.28 15.91
C VAL A 136 2.82 -6.23 15.83
N GLU A 137 2.18 -5.75 16.89
CA GLU A 137 0.77 -5.38 16.85
C GLU A 137 0.65 -3.97 16.26
N ALA A 138 0.34 -3.89 14.97
CA ALA A 138 0.20 -2.62 14.29
C ALA A 138 -1.22 -2.09 14.45
N ARG A 139 -1.43 -1.24 15.43
CA ARG A 139 -2.73 -0.62 15.71
C ARG A 139 -2.84 0.72 15.02
N GLY A 140 -4.03 0.98 14.43
CA GLY A 140 -4.28 2.23 13.71
C GLY A 140 -3.31 2.43 12.55
N SER A 141 -2.95 1.38 11.85
CA SER A 141 -1.88 1.38 10.85
C SER A 141 -2.31 0.99 9.44
N VAL A 142 -3.49 0.38 9.28
CA VAL A 142 -3.93 -0.15 7.99
C VAL A 142 -4.83 0.83 7.27
N ILE A 143 -4.42 1.21 6.08
CA ILE A 143 -5.21 2.03 5.15
C ILE A 143 -5.41 1.29 3.82
N ALA A 144 -6.43 1.68 3.08
CA ALA A 144 -6.60 1.22 1.71
C ALA A 144 -5.72 2.06 0.78
N ALA A 145 -4.94 1.37 -0.05
CA ALA A 145 -4.10 2.02 -1.04
C ALA A 145 -4.93 2.77 -2.08
N ARG A 146 -4.50 3.95 -2.44
CA ARG A 146 -5.04 4.72 -3.58
C ARG A 146 -4.17 4.47 -4.80
N ALA A 147 -4.80 4.49 -5.97
CA ALA A 147 -4.06 4.54 -7.22
C ALA A 147 -3.28 5.85 -7.32
N HIS A 148 -2.07 5.80 -7.82
CA HIS A 148 -1.20 6.96 -8.01
C HIS A 148 -0.32 6.83 -9.26
#